data_f88cb2b055ca352c370c444e1db90268
#
_entry.id   f88cb2b055ca352c370c444e1db90268
#
_cell.length_a   1.000
_cell.length_b   1.000
_cell.length_c   1.000
_cell.angle_alpha   90.00
_cell.angle_beta   90.00
_cell.angle_gamma   90.00
#
_symmetry.space_group_name_H-M   'P 1'
#
loop_
_entity.id
_entity.type
_entity.pdbx_description
1 polymer ?
#
loop_
_entity_poly.entity_id
_entity_poly.type
_entity_poly.pdbx_seq_one_letter_code
_entity_poly.pdbx_strand_id
1 'polypeptide(L)'
;LVYENLRADDALYRHKIWREIDAREKINQTFMYTANENNGNQRFISILLKAIDDSAVTVFNSIDDRFTTPMTKSEVATVIGGDSIAVPIIDSNGVQTGVVYKRPEINLDSFYRFRVKEEVIFDKESSRLFWRILGIAPVKDVITSMGVNLGPTELFWVYYPDMRPIFARYE
;
A
#
# COMPACT_ATOMS: atom_id res chain seq x y z
N LEU A 1 -5.78 4.77 16.64
CA LEU A 1 -7.17 4.46 17.02
C LEU A 1 -7.40 2.95 16.96
N VAL A 2 -7.33 2.32 18.10
CA VAL A 2 -7.56 0.87 18.23
C VAL A 2 -9.07 0.59 18.11
N TYR A 3 -9.44 -0.54 17.52
CA TYR A 3 -10.82 -1.00 17.53
C TYR A 3 -11.28 -1.35 18.94
N GLU A 4 -12.57 -1.19 19.20
CA GLU A 4 -13.18 -1.61 20.46
C GLU A 4 -12.89 -3.10 20.72
N ASN A 5 -12.59 -3.43 21.96
CA ASN A 5 -12.36 -4.81 22.33
C ASN A 5 -13.70 -5.56 22.39
N LEU A 6 -13.80 -6.62 21.59
CA LEU A 6 -14.92 -7.57 21.66
C LEU A 6 -14.46 -8.81 22.41
N ARG A 7 -15.28 -9.28 23.36
CA ARG A 7 -14.99 -10.52 24.07
C ARG A 7 -15.07 -11.69 23.12
N ALA A 8 -14.16 -12.62 23.26
CA ALA A 8 -14.10 -13.80 22.39
C ALA A 8 -15.41 -14.62 22.42
N ASP A 9 -16.05 -14.70 23.61
CA ASP A 9 -17.28 -15.44 23.82
C ASP A 9 -18.53 -14.79 23.18
N ASP A 10 -18.43 -13.49 22.85
CA ASP A 10 -19.52 -12.74 22.23
C ASP A 10 -19.43 -12.75 20.71
N ALA A 11 -18.26 -13.09 20.17
CA ALA A 11 -18.03 -13.21 18.74
C ALA A 11 -18.50 -14.57 18.21
N LEU A 12 -19.82 -14.72 17.97
CA LEU A 12 -20.40 -15.95 17.43
C LEU A 12 -19.91 -16.29 16.01
N TYR A 13 -19.61 -15.28 15.23
CA TYR A 13 -19.12 -15.40 13.87
C TYR A 13 -17.94 -14.47 13.70
N ARG A 14 -16.82 -15.01 13.22
CA ARG A 14 -15.61 -14.26 12.99
C ARG A 14 -14.87 -14.80 11.79
N HIS A 15 -14.84 -14.03 10.70
CA HIS A 15 -14.17 -14.41 9.47
C HIS A 15 -13.31 -13.29 8.93
N LYS A 16 -12.18 -13.66 8.33
CA LYS A 16 -11.31 -12.75 7.57
C LYS A 16 -11.69 -12.85 6.10
N ILE A 17 -11.81 -11.70 5.47
CA ILE A 17 -12.09 -11.59 4.05
C ILE A 17 -11.07 -10.65 3.40
N TRP A 18 -10.81 -10.88 2.14
CA TRP A 18 -9.97 -10.04 1.30
C TRP A 18 -10.83 -9.51 0.18
N ARG A 19 -10.81 -8.19 0.02
CA ARG A 19 -11.46 -7.51 -1.10
C ARG A 19 -10.43 -6.78 -1.92
N GLU A 20 -10.65 -6.73 -3.22
CA GLU A 20 -9.84 -5.94 -4.13
C GLU A 20 -10.65 -4.74 -4.61
N ILE A 21 -10.04 -3.57 -4.56
CA ILE A 21 -10.58 -2.30 -5.04
C ILE A 21 -9.80 -1.95 -6.30
N ASP A 22 -10.48 -1.83 -7.44
CA ASP A 22 -9.91 -1.28 -8.66
C ASP A 22 -10.34 0.19 -8.80
N ALA A 23 -9.37 1.10 -8.69
CA ALA A 23 -9.60 2.54 -8.75
C ALA A 23 -10.01 3.05 -10.15
N ARG A 24 -9.91 2.22 -11.19
CA ARG A 24 -10.40 2.55 -12.54
C ARG A 24 -11.92 2.42 -12.66
N GLU A 25 -12.55 1.66 -11.76
CA GLU A 25 -14.00 1.59 -11.71
C GLU A 25 -14.61 2.94 -11.32
N LYS A 26 -15.73 3.29 -11.94
CA LYS A 26 -16.37 4.61 -11.77
C LYS A 26 -16.63 4.95 -10.30
N ILE A 27 -17.05 3.98 -9.49
CA ILE A 27 -17.35 4.18 -8.07
C ILE A 27 -16.10 4.45 -7.22
N ASN A 28 -14.93 4.03 -7.70
CA ASN A 28 -13.65 4.08 -6.99
C ASN A 28 -12.72 5.18 -7.51
N GLN A 29 -13.16 6.01 -8.45
CA GLN A 29 -12.28 7.02 -9.08
C GLN A 29 -11.71 8.05 -8.09
N THR A 30 -12.36 8.24 -6.94
CA THR A 30 -11.84 9.10 -5.87
C THR A 30 -10.47 8.66 -5.35
N PHE A 31 -10.12 7.36 -5.44
CA PHE A 31 -8.78 6.87 -5.09
C PHE A 31 -7.67 7.40 -6.01
N MET A 32 -8.02 7.87 -7.20
CA MET A 32 -7.11 8.43 -8.20
C MET A 32 -7.09 9.98 -8.19
N TYR A 33 -7.79 10.62 -7.26
CA TYR A 33 -7.85 12.06 -7.16
C TYR A 33 -6.46 12.66 -6.92
N THR A 34 -6.03 13.57 -7.81
CA THR A 34 -4.65 14.08 -7.85
C THR A 34 -4.49 15.53 -7.45
N ALA A 35 -5.57 16.21 -7.03
CA ALA A 35 -5.45 17.59 -6.60
C ALA A 35 -4.47 17.71 -5.42
N ASN A 36 -3.67 18.77 -5.45
CA ASN A 36 -2.76 19.11 -4.37
C ASN A 36 -3.43 20.15 -3.47
N GLU A 37 -3.82 19.68 -2.29
CA GLU A 37 -4.33 20.52 -1.22
C GLU A 37 -3.22 20.85 -0.20
N ASN A 38 -3.57 21.50 0.90
CA ASN A 38 -2.62 21.86 1.94
C ASN A 38 -1.81 20.67 2.50
N ASN A 39 -2.37 19.47 2.42
CA ASN A 39 -1.74 18.22 2.86
C ASN A 39 -0.91 17.51 1.77
N GLY A 40 -0.85 18.06 0.56
CA GLY A 40 -0.19 17.48 -0.60
C GLY A 40 -1.14 16.67 -1.49
N ASN A 41 -0.59 15.79 -2.32
CA ASN A 41 -1.36 15.02 -3.30
C ASN A 41 -2.38 14.10 -2.61
N GLN A 42 -3.65 14.19 -3.00
CA GLN A 42 -4.78 13.44 -2.44
C GLN A 42 -4.92 12.01 -2.99
N ARG A 43 -4.11 11.63 -3.99
CA ARG A 43 -4.13 10.28 -4.53
C ARG A 43 -3.85 9.25 -3.44
N PHE A 44 -4.64 8.21 -3.35
CA PHE A 44 -4.57 7.24 -2.26
C PHE A 44 -3.17 6.61 -2.08
N ILE A 45 -2.52 6.20 -3.17
CA ILE A 45 -1.14 5.69 -3.11
C ILE A 45 -0.15 6.74 -2.60
N SER A 46 -0.32 8.02 -2.97
CA SER A 46 0.55 9.10 -2.50
C SER A 46 0.43 9.33 -1.00
N ILE A 47 -0.79 9.20 -0.47
CA ILE A 47 -1.05 9.29 0.98
C ILE A 47 -0.34 8.14 1.72
N LEU A 48 -0.44 6.91 1.20
CA LEU A 48 0.26 5.76 1.77
C LEU A 48 1.77 5.94 1.77
N LEU A 49 2.35 6.35 0.63
CA LEU A 49 3.79 6.55 0.51
C LEU A 49 4.30 7.68 1.41
N LYS A 50 3.58 8.79 1.49
CA LYS A 50 3.92 9.89 2.39
C LYS A 50 3.91 9.46 3.85
N ALA A 51 2.92 8.68 4.27
CA ALA A 51 2.86 8.14 5.63
C ALA A 51 4.06 7.25 5.96
N ILE A 52 4.56 6.49 4.98
CA ILE A 52 5.73 5.64 5.11
C ILE A 52 7.01 6.49 5.20
N ASP A 53 7.14 7.49 4.34
CA ASP A 53 8.29 8.41 4.33
C ASP A 53 8.39 9.20 5.64
N ASP A 54 7.26 9.63 6.18
CA ASP A 54 7.18 10.33 7.47
C ASP A 54 7.39 9.38 8.67
N SER A 55 7.60 8.07 8.44
CA SER A 55 7.67 7.03 9.50
C SER A 55 6.46 7.02 10.43
N ALA A 56 5.32 7.47 9.95
CA ALA A 56 4.08 7.53 10.73
C ALA A 56 3.40 6.17 10.88
N VAL A 57 3.74 5.21 10.00
CA VAL A 57 3.18 3.86 9.98
C VAL A 57 4.26 2.82 9.75
N THR A 58 4.03 1.62 10.27
CA THR A 58 4.87 0.46 10.01
C THR A 58 4.36 -0.28 8.77
N VAL A 59 5.29 -0.61 7.88
CA VAL A 59 5.04 -1.40 6.68
C VAL A 59 5.46 -2.84 6.92
N PHE A 60 4.70 -3.78 6.40
CA PHE A 60 4.93 -5.21 6.54
C PHE A 60 5.10 -5.88 5.19
N ASN A 61 5.90 -6.94 5.18
CA ASN A 61 6.17 -7.72 3.98
C ASN A 61 4.88 -8.40 3.46
N SER A 62 4.80 -8.58 2.14
CA SER A 62 3.68 -9.25 1.48
C SER A 62 3.73 -10.78 1.54
N ILE A 63 4.82 -11.38 2.05
CA ILE A 63 4.96 -12.84 2.16
C ILE A 63 3.84 -13.45 3.02
N ASP A 64 3.49 -12.77 4.10
CA ASP A 64 2.32 -13.12 4.88
C ASP A 64 1.51 -11.86 5.24
N ASP A 65 0.22 -12.04 5.40
CA ASP A 65 -0.71 -10.97 5.75
C ASP A 65 -0.98 -10.88 7.27
N ARG A 66 -0.05 -11.39 8.09
CA ARG A 66 -0.17 -11.39 9.56
C ARG A 66 0.39 -10.13 10.21
N PHE A 67 1.03 -9.27 9.45
CA PHE A 67 1.71 -8.07 9.94
C PHE A 67 2.82 -8.39 10.95
N THR A 68 3.61 -9.42 10.67
CA THR A 68 4.66 -9.90 11.59
C THR A 68 6.06 -9.46 11.18
N THR A 69 6.29 -9.29 9.88
CA THR A 69 7.62 -8.98 9.34
C THR A 69 7.66 -7.53 8.85
N PRO A 70 8.20 -6.59 9.66
CA PRO A 70 8.30 -5.20 9.24
C PRO A 70 9.32 -5.03 8.10
N MET A 71 9.06 -4.07 7.23
CA MET A 71 9.95 -3.66 6.14
C MET A 71 10.57 -2.30 6.45
N THR A 72 11.80 -2.13 5.98
CA THR A 72 12.50 -0.84 6.00
C THR A 72 12.03 0.05 4.84
N LYS A 73 12.20 1.37 4.97
CA LYS A 73 11.88 2.31 3.87
C LYS A 73 12.64 1.99 2.58
N SER A 74 13.89 1.52 2.68
CA SER A 74 14.70 1.16 1.53
C SER A 74 14.14 -0.07 0.79
N GLU A 75 13.66 -1.07 1.52
CA GLU A 75 12.99 -2.24 0.94
C GLU A 75 11.68 -1.86 0.26
N VAL A 76 10.87 -1.04 0.91
CA VAL A 76 9.63 -0.51 0.32
C VAL A 76 9.93 0.24 -0.98
N ALA A 77 10.93 1.12 -0.98
CA ALA A 77 11.32 1.87 -2.17
C ALA A 77 11.82 0.96 -3.31
N THR A 78 12.48 -0.15 -2.98
CA THR A 78 12.92 -1.16 -3.98
C THR A 78 11.73 -1.91 -4.56
N VAL A 79 10.78 -2.32 -3.73
CA VAL A 79 9.57 -3.04 -4.18
C VAL A 79 8.68 -2.18 -5.08
N ILE A 80 8.59 -0.87 -4.79
CA ILE A 80 7.76 0.06 -5.56
C ILE A 80 8.43 0.50 -6.86
N GLY A 81 9.69 0.94 -6.77
CA GLY A 81 10.44 1.56 -7.87
C GLY A 81 11.31 0.60 -8.66
N GLY A 82 11.48 -0.63 -8.17
CA GLY A 82 12.46 -1.56 -8.69
C GLY A 82 13.90 -1.25 -8.26
N ASP A 83 14.83 -2.03 -8.77
CA ASP A 83 16.25 -1.86 -8.48
C ASP A 83 16.82 -0.59 -9.11
N SER A 84 17.89 -0.08 -8.50
CA SER A 84 18.60 1.06 -9.05
C SER A 84 19.22 0.72 -10.40
N ILE A 85 18.99 1.56 -11.38
CA ILE A 85 19.55 1.43 -12.71
C ILE A 85 20.88 2.18 -12.75
N ALA A 86 21.93 1.51 -13.23
CA ALA A 86 23.22 2.13 -13.49
C ALA A 86 23.14 3.06 -14.71
N VAL A 87 23.23 4.37 -14.51
CA VAL A 87 23.25 5.36 -15.58
C VAL A 87 24.68 5.84 -15.79
N PRO A 88 25.28 5.63 -16.97
CA PRO A 88 26.61 6.11 -17.25
C PRO A 88 26.66 7.64 -17.28
N ILE A 89 27.65 8.25 -16.65
CA ILE A 89 27.95 9.65 -16.80
C ILE A 89 28.84 9.77 -18.03
N ILE A 90 28.35 10.51 -19.03
CA ILE A 90 29.09 10.77 -20.27
C ILE A 90 29.53 12.25 -20.23
N ASP A 91 30.82 12.52 -20.49
CA ASP A 91 31.33 13.86 -20.59
C ASP A 91 30.96 14.53 -21.94
N SER A 92 31.31 15.82 -22.11
CA SER A 92 31.06 16.57 -23.33
C SER A 92 31.75 15.98 -24.58
N ASN A 93 32.70 15.08 -24.39
CA ASN A 93 33.45 14.40 -25.46
C ASN A 93 32.93 12.99 -25.78
N GLY A 94 31.83 12.58 -25.12
CA GLY A 94 31.20 11.27 -25.32
C GLY A 94 31.91 10.12 -24.57
N VAL A 95 32.85 10.43 -23.66
CA VAL A 95 33.57 9.40 -22.89
C VAL A 95 32.84 9.16 -21.56
N GLN A 96 32.66 7.87 -21.23
CA GLN A 96 32.06 7.47 -19.94
C GLN A 96 33.06 7.75 -18.81
N THR A 97 32.75 8.69 -17.93
CA THR A 97 33.59 9.12 -16.79
C THR A 97 33.19 8.50 -15.47
N GLY A 98 31.99 7.89 -15.42
CA GLY A 98 31.50 7.25 -14.20
C GLY A 98 30.15 6.58 -14.38
N VAL A 99 29.63 6.03 -13.28
CA VAL A 99 28.28 5.45 -13.21
C VAL A 99 27.57 6.01 -12.00
N VAL A 100 26.36 6.53 -12.18
CA VAL A 100 25.45 6.93 -11.10
C VAL A 100 24.30 5.95 -11.06
N TYR A 101 24.02 5.42 -9.87
CA TYR A 101 22.87 4.57 -9.66
C TYR A 101 21.65 5.47 -9.37
N LYS A 102 20.69 5.50 -10.29
CA LYS A 102 19.41 6.19 -10.12
C LYS A 102 18.29 5.17 -9.95
N ARG A 103 17.39 5.41 -9.00
CA ARG A 103 16.12 4.70 -8.97
C ARG A 103 15.19 5.29 -10.03
N PRO A 104 14.47 4.45 -10.79
CA PRO A 104 13.48 4.96 -11.73
C PRO A 104 12.39 5.75 -10.98
N GLU A 105 11.86 6.77 -11.63
CA GLU A 105 10.73 7.51 -11.09
C GLU A 105 9.53 6.57 -10.93
N ILE A 106 8.87 6.69 -9.78
CA ILE A 106 7.70 5.87 -9.46
C ILE A 106 6.52 6.39 -10.28
N ASN A 107 6.03 5.58 -11.22
CA ASN A 107 4.80 5.90 -11.93
C ASN A 107 3.59 5.59 -11.01
N LEU A 108 3.04 6.62 -10.38
CA LEU A 108 1.89 6.52 -9.49
C LEU A 108 0.61 6.05 -10.20
N ASP A 109 0.49 6.24 -11.52
CA ASP A 109 -0.66 5.78 -12.30
C ASP A 109 -0.73 4.26 -12.43
N SER A 110 0.40 3.58 -12.21
CA SER A 110 0.44 2.12 -12.22
C SER A 110 -0.22 1.47 -11.00
N PHE A 111 -0.51 2.26 -9.95
CA PHE A 111 -1.12 1.79 -8.70
C PHE A 111 -2.61 2.09 -8.69
N TYR A 112 -3.37 1.27 -9.37
CA TYR A 112 -4.83 1.38 -9.46
C TYR A 112 -5.58 0.27 -8.74
N ARG A 113 -4.89 -0.74 -8.20
CA ARG A 113 -5.49 -1.82 -7.43
C ARG A 113 -4.98 -1.83 -5.99
N PHE A 114 -5.92 -2.04 -5.07
CA PHE A 114 -5.62 -2.12 -3.64
C PHE A 114 -6.35 -3.33 -3.07
N ARG A 115 -5.64 -4.14 -2.30
CA ARG A 115 -6.23 -5.25 -1.56
C ARG A 115 -6.47 -4.83 -0.13
N VAL A 116 -7.67 -5.08 0.37
CA VAL A 116 -8.09 -4.75 1.72
C VAL A 116 -8.37 -6.04 2.46
N LYS A 117 -7.69 -6.23 3.59
CA LYS A 117 -7.95 -7.33 4.52
C LYS A 117 -8.88 -6.85 5.60
N GLU A 118 -9.98 -7.55 5.78
CA GLU A 118 -11.02 -7.20 6.73
C GLU A 118 -11.36 -8.36 7.64
N GLU A 119 -11.90 -8.04 8.77
CA GLU A 119 -12.48 -9.00 9.71
C GLU A 119 -13.95 -8.66 9.91
N VAL A 120 -14.82 -9.64 9.67
CA VAL A 120 -16.25 -9.55 9.91
C VAL A 120 -16.55 -10.28 11.20
N ILE A 121 -17.19 -9.60 12.14
CA ILE A 121 -17.50 -10.15 13.46
C ILE A 121 -18.98 -9.89 13.74
N PHE A 122 -19.73 -10.95 14.07
CA PHE A 122 -21.07 -10.81 14.63
C PHE A 122 -20.98 -10.92 16.15
N ASP A 123 -21.34 -9.85 16.82
CA ASP A 123 -21.40 -9.75 18.27
C ASP A 123 -22.80 -10.10 18.76
N LYS A 124 -22.93 -11.16 19.56
CA LYS A 124 -24.22 -11.63 20.06
C LYS A 124 -24.81 -10.71 21.13
N GLU A 125 -23.94 -10.00 21.90
CA GLU A 125 -24.41 -9.14 22.98
C GLU A 125 -25.11 -7.90 22.43
N SER A 126 -24.48 -7.22 21.46
CA SER A 126 -25.08 -6.04 20.81
C SER A 126 -25.97 -6.38 19.62
N SER A 127 -25.99 -7.65 19.17
CA SER A 127 -26.65 -8.09 17.93
C SER A 127 -26.20 -7.30 16.69
N ARG A 128 -24.93 -6.88 16.64
CA ARG A 128 -24.36 -6.08 15.56
C ARG A 128 -23.32 -6.86 14.77
N LEU A 129 -23.25 -6.53 13.49
CA LEU A 129 -22.20 -6.98 12.59
C LEU A 129 -21.16 -5.88 12.46
N PHE A 130 -19.93 -6.17 12.87
CA PHE A 130 -18.78 -5.26 12.77
C PHE A 130 -17.90 -5.63 11.58
N TRP A 131 -17.52 -4.63 10.83
CA TRP A 131 -16.53 -4.73 9.76
C TRP A 131 -15.29 -3.96 10.18
N ARG A 132 -14.18 -4.65 10.31
CA ARG A 132 -12.91 -4.08 10.76
C ARG A 132 -11.87 -4.23 9.68
N ILE A 133 -11.43 -3.14 9.09
CA ILE A 133 -10.31 -3.17 8.15
C ILE A 133 -9.04 -3.39 8.95
N LEU A 134 -8.31 -4.45 8.67
CA LEU A 134 -7.07 -4.79 9.33
C LEU A 134 -5.86 -4.23 8.59
N GLY A 135 -5.87 -4.29 7.27
CA GLY A 135 -4.76 -3.82 6.47
C GLY A 135 -5.13 -3.49 5.04
N ILE A 136 -4.24 -2.73 4.43
CA ILE A 136 -4.34 -2.33 3.03
C ILE A 136 -2.99 -2.62 2.36
N ALA A 137 -3.04 -3.17 1.15
CA ALA A 137 -1.87 -3.42 0.31
C ALA A 137 -2.09 -2.88 -1.10
N PRO A 138 -1.17 -2.10 -1.67
CA PRO A 138 -1.17 -1.81 -3.08
C PRO A 138 -0.81 -3.09 -3.87
N VAL A 139 -1.51 -3.30 -4.98
CA VAL A 139 -1.36 -4.47 -5.85
C VAL A 139 -0.85 -4.03 -7.20
N LYS A 140 0.14 -4.73 -7.72
CA LYS A 140 0.72 -4.49 -9.04
C LYS A 140 0.86 -5.80 -9.80
N ASP A 141 0.67 -5.76 -11.12
CA ASP A 141 0.98 -6.90 -11.97
C ASP A 141 2.50 -7.07 -12.07
N VAL A 142 2.99 -8.23 -11.68
CA VAL A 142 4.41 -8.57 -11.77
C VAL A 142 4.66 -9.23 -13.12
N ILE A 143 5.50 -8.59 -13.92
CA ILE A 143 5.97 -9.12 -15.20
C ILE A 143 7.43 -9.55 -15.00
N THR A 144 7.73 -10.81 -15.26
CA THR A 144 9.09 -11.32 -15.19
C THR A 144 9.97 -10.72 -16.29
N SER A 145 11.30 -10.82 -16.14
CA SER A 145 12.26 -10.40 -17.18
C SER A 145 12.07 -11.13 -18.52
N MET A 146 11.39 -12.28 -18.52
CA MET A 146 11.02 -13.04 -19.71
C MET A 146 9.65 -12.61 -20.31
N GLY A 147 9.02 -11.55 -19.79
CA GLY A 147 7.72 -11.06 -20.26
C GLY A 147 6.51 -11.88 -19.79
N VAL A 148 6.70 -12.84 -18.89
CA VAL A 148 5.59 -13.62 -18.32
C VAL A 148 4.91 -12.83 -17.22
N ASN A 149 3.60 -12.60 -17.35
CA ASN A 149 2.79 -11.99 -16.32
C ASN A 149 2.44 -13.02 -15.25
N LEU A 150 2.93 -12.83 -14.02
CA LEU A 150 2.64 -13.66 -12.84
C LEU A 150 1.31 -13.31 -12.18
N GLY A 151 0.65 -12.25 -12.66
CA GLY A 151 -0.62 -11.78 -12.11
C GLY A 151 -0.45 -10.69 -11.04
N PRO A 152 -1.56 -10.31 -10.40
CA PRO A 152 -1.58 -9.29 -9.37
C PRO A 152 -0.94 -9.79 -8.07
N THR A 153 0.05 -9.04 -7.59
CA THR A 153 0.79 -9.36 -6.36
C THR A 153 0.76 -8.16 -5.43
N GLU A 154 0.54 -8.40 -4.15
CA GLU A 154 0.67 -7.37 -3.12
C GLU A 154 2.13 -6.97 -2.99
N LEU A 155 2.39 -5.67 -2.92
CA LEU A 155 3.75 -5.17 -2.78
C LEU A 155 4.19 -5.15 -1.32
N PHE A 156 3.31 -4.66 -0.46
CA PHE A 156 3.51 -4.59 1.00
C PHE A 156 2.16 -4.39 1.69
N TRP A 157 2.11 -4.64 2.98
CA TRP A 157 0.93 -4.39 3.81
C TRP A 157 1.16 -3.21 4.74
N VAL A 158 0.14 -2.38 4.90
CA VAL A 158 0.07 -1.34 5.92
C VAL A 158 -1.06 -1.67 6.88
N TYR A 159 -0.78 -1.59 8.19
CA TYR A 159 -1.81 -1.82 9.21
C TYR A 159 -2.78 -0.64 9.26
N TYR A 160 -4.05 -0.90 8.94
CA TYR A 160 -5.05 0.15 8.76
C TYR A 160 -5.33 1.00 10.01
N PRO A 161 -5.40 0.45 11.25
CA PRO A 161 -5.61 1.27 12.43
C PRO A 161 -4.59 2.39 12.62
N ASP A 162 -3.34 2.17 12.21
CA ASP A 162 -2.27 3.19 12.28
C ASP A 162 -2.46 4.26 11.19
N MET A 163 -3.09 3.91 10.08
CA MET A 163 -3.41 4.85 8.99
C MET A 163 -4.61 5.76 9.28
N ARG A 164 -5.54 5.37 10.16
CA ARG A 164 -6.77 6.13 10.43
C ARG A 164 -6.55 7.61 10.79
N PRO A 165 -5.62 7.97 11.70
CA PRO A 165 -5.37 9.37 12.03
C PRO A 165 -4.72 10.15 10.87
N ILE A 166 -4.08 9.45 9.94
CA ILE A 166 -3.48 10.06 8.74
C ILE A 166 -4.57 10.34 7.73
N PHE A 167 -5.40 9.36 7.39
CA PHE A 167 -6.53 9.54 6.47
C PHE A 167 -7.49 10.64 6.90
N ALA A 168 -7.69 10.81 8.22
CA ALA A 168 -8.55 11.87 8.76
C ALA A 168 -8.07 13.30 8.46
N ARG A 169 -6.86 13.47 7.91
CA ARG A 169 -6.31 14.78 7.50
C ARG A 169 -6.55 15.09 6.02
N TYR A 170 -7.00 14.10 5.26
CA TYR A 170 -7.28 14.22 3.82
C TYR A 170 -8.79 14.26 3.61
N GLU A 171 -9.22 14.96 2.57
CA GLU A 171 -10.63 15.14 2.20
C GLU A 171 -11.12 14.10 1.19
#